data_58c8f1f14ddbbb627d68730c58379a51
#
_entry.id   58c8f1f14ddbbb627d68730c58379a51
#
_cell.length_a   1.000
_cell.length_b   1.000
_cell.length_c   1.000
_cell.angle_alpha   90.00
_cell.angle_beta   90.00
_cell.angle_gamma   90.00
#
_symmetry.space_group_name_H-M   'P 1'
#
loop_
_entity.id
_entity.type
_entity.pdbx_description
1 polymer ?
#
loop_
_entity_poly.entity_id
_entity_poly.type
_entity_poly.pdbx_seq_one_letter_code
_entity_poly.pdbx_strand_id
1 'polypeptide(L)'
;MQIELRQIETSDFDFLWRLHNAALKDYVTQTWGWDENWQRESFIKAFNPSEGKIIVIDGKDAGYLWVIEKDNEVLLASIRLLPGFQNHGIGSKIIRDLLEKSEKPVRLQVLKVNPARHLYERLGFEICEETATHFTMKSVPLESGKRK
;
A
#
# COMPACT_ATOMS: atom_id res chain seq x y z
N MET A 1 16.91 -10.36 -6.54
CA MET A 1 15.65 -10.42 -5.78
C MET A 1 14.48 -10.46 -6.75
N GLN A 2 13.65 -11.47 -6.64
CA GLN A 2 12.52 -11.67 -7.53
C GLN A 2 11.23 -11.28 -6.85
N ILE A 3 10.50 -10.34 -7.44
CA ILE A 3 9.23 -9.83 -6.92
C ILE A 3 8.11 -10.35 -7.82
N GLU A 4 7.15 -11.05 -7.23
CA GLU A 4 5.98 -11.55 -7.94
C GLU A 4 4.71 -11.16 -7.21
N LEU A 5 3.60 -11.13 -7.94
CA LEU A 5 2.27 -10.90 -7.36
C LEU A 5 1.45 -12.14 -7.62
N ARG A 6 0.74 -12.63 -6.60
CA ARG A 6 -0.13 -13.79 -6.76
C ARG A 6 -1.55 -13.51 -6.28
N GLN A 7 -2.48 -14.29 -6.77
CA GLN A 7 -3.89 -14.21 -6.37
C GLN A 7 -4.02 -14.57 -4.88
N ILE A 8 -4.91 -13.86 -4.19
CA ILE A 8 -5.26 -14.15 -2.81
C ILE A 8 -6.23 -15.33 -2.79
N GLU A 9 -6.04 -16.25 -1.85
CA GLU A 9 -6.93 -17.37 -1.58
C GLU A 9 -7.52 -17.21 -0.18
N THR A 10 -8.63 -17.91 0.10
CA THR A 10 -9.26 -17.84 1.41
C THR A 10 -8.33 -18.28 2.54
N SER A 11 -7.43 -19.20 2.26
CA SER A 11 -6.42 -19.67 3.22
C SER A 11 -5.38 -18.60 3.59
N ASP A 12 -5.33 -17.49 2.86
CA ASP A 12 -4.40 -16.39 3.14
C ASP A 12 -4.88 -15.44 4.24
N PHE A 13 -6.08 -15.67 4.80
CA PHE A 13 -6.62 -14.78 5.82
C PHE A 13 -5.66 -14.57 6.99
N ASP A 14 -5.10 -15.63 7.54
CA ASP A 14 -4.21 -15.53 8.70
C ASP A 14 -2.94 -14.75 8.37
N PHE A 15 -2.36 -14.97 7.20
CA PHE A 15 -1.21 -14.19 6.75
C PHE A 15 -1.56 -12.70 6.66
N LEU A 16 -2.68 -12.37 6.01
CA LEU A 16 -3.10 -10.99 5.82
C LEU A 16 -3.45 -10.30 7.15
N TRP A 17 -4.03 -11.04 8.07
CA TRP A 17 -4.29 -10.51 9.41
C TRP A 17 -2.99 -10.19 10.16
N ARG A 18 -2.01 -11.10 10.13
CA ARG A 18 -0.70 -10.88 10.73
C ARG A 18 0.01 -9.67 10.09
N LEU A 19 -0.07 -9.58 8.78
CA LEU A 19 0.52 -8.46 8.04
C LEU A 19 -0.13 -7.14 8.43
N HIS A 20 -1.45 -7.10 8.51
CA HIS A 20 -2.21 -5.92 8.93
C HIS A 20 -1.72 -5.42 10.29
N ASN A 21 -1.59 -6.33 11.26
CA ASN A 21 -1.08 -5.98 12.58
C ASN A 21 0.36 -5.49 12.52
N ALA A 22 1.24 -6.23 11.85
CA ALA A 22 2.67 -5.91 11.81
C ALA A 22 2.95 -4.57 11.11
N ALA A 23 2.19 -4.25 10.06
CA ALA A 23 2.44 -3.05 9.26
C ALA A 23 1.73 -1.81 9.78
N LEU A 24 0.56 -1.95 10.42
CA LEU A 24 -0.31 -0.81 10.70
C LEU A 24 -0.64 -0.58 12.17
N LYS A 25 -0.51 -1.59 13.02
CA LYS A 25 -1.00 -1.47 14.40
C LYS A 25 -0.45 -0.24 15.14
N ASP A 26 0.85 0.02 15.03
CA ASP A 26 1.46 1.14 15.73
C ASP A 26 0.88 2.48 15.26
N TYR A 27 0.68 2.65 13.97
CA TYR A 27 0.16 3.90 13.40
C TYR A 27 -1.32 4.10 13.72
N VAL A 28 -2.11 3.04 13.67
CA VAL A 28 -3.52 3.08 14.05
C VAL A 28 -3.65 3.39 15.54
N THR A 29 -2.81 2.78 16.37
CA THR A 29 -2.79 3.03 17.82
C THR A 29 -2.49 4.49 18.11
N GLN A 30 -1.52 5.09 17.43
CA GLN A 30 -1.17 6.50 17.61
C GLN A 30 -2.30 7.45 17.18
N THR A 31 -3.08 7.06 16.18
CA THR A 31 -4.10 7.92 15.59
C THR A 31 -5.44 7.79 16.32
N TRP A 32 -5.89 6.56 16.61
CA TRP A 32 -7.22 6.29 17.16
C TRP A 32 -7.23 5.34 18.36
N GLY A 33 -6.10 4.76 18.71
CA GLY A 33 -6.07 3.62 19.62
C GLY A 33 -6.37 2.32 18.89
N TRP A 34 -6.24 1.21 19.58
CA TRP A 34 -6.43 -0.12 18.99
C TRP A 34 -7.37 -0.95 19.84
N ASP A 35 -8.53 -1.28 19.29
CA ASP A 35 -9.48 -2.21 19.87
C ASP A 35 -9.37 -3.53 19.10
N GLU A 36 -8.80 -4.55 19.72
CA GLU A 36 -8.49 -5.83 19.07
C GLU A 36 -9.74 -6.49 18.48
N ASN A 37 -10.83 -6.52 19.24
CA ASN A 37 -12.07 -7.15 18.77
C ASN A 37 -12.65 -6.41 17.58
N TRP A 38 -12.71 -5.07 17.64
CA TRP A 38 -13.23 -4.26 16.56
C TRP A 38 -12.38 -4.39 15.29
N GLN A 39 -11.05 -4.38 15.44
CA GLN A 39 -10.13 -4.52 14.31
C GLN A 39 -10.32 -5.88 13.63
N ARG A 40 -10.38 -6.95 14.44
CA ARG A 40 -10.54 -8.28 13.88
C ARG A 40 -11.88 -8.47 13.20
N GLU A 41 -12.97 -8.03 13.81
CA GLU A 41 -14.30 -8.12 13.21
C GLU A 41 -14.38 -7.31 11.91
N SER A 42 -13.82 -6.10 11.90
CA SER A 42 -13.78 -5.27 10.69
C SER A 42 -12.95 -5.92 9.59
N PHE A 43 -11.84 -6.53 9.95
CA PHE A 43 -10.97 -7.22 9.00
C PHE A 43 -11.67 -8.44 8.39
N ILE A 44 -12.36 -9.22 9.22
CA ILE A 44 -13.14 -10.38 8.74
C ILE A 44 -14.20 -9.92 7.73
N LYS A 45 -14.93 -8.86 8.04
CA LYS A 45 -15.97 -8.33 7.15
C LYS A 45 -15.42 -7.78 5.84
N ALA A 46 -14.24 -7.19 5.88
CA ALA A 46 -13.64 -6.58 4.71
C ALA A 46 -12.86 -7.57 3.85
N PHE A 47 -12.54 -8.76 4.37
CA PHE A 47 -11.72 -9.73 3.66
C PHE A 47 -12.39 -10.16 2.36
N ASN A 48 -11.71 -9.91 1.25
CA ASN A 48 -12.19 -10.27 -0.08
C ASN A 48 -11.01 -10.69 -0.95
N PRO A 49 -10.87 -11.99 -1.26
CA PRO A 49 -9.75 -12.48 -2.07
C PRO A 49 -9.63 -11.87 -3.47
N SER A 50 -10.70 -11.25 -3.98
CA SER A 50 -10.65 -10.57 -5.28
C SER A 50 -10.06 -9.18 -5.20
N GLU A 51 -9.82 -8.64 -4.00
CA GLU A 51 -9.30 -7.28 -3.80
C GLU A 51 -7.81 -7.32 -3.45
N GLY A 52 -6.97 -7.07 -4.44
CA GLY A 52 -5.53 -7.02 -4.24
C GLY A 52 -4.80 -8.31 -4.57
N LYS A 53 -3.52 -8.30 -4.29
CA LYS A 53 -2.59 -9.40 -4.56
C LYS A 53 -1.64 -9.57 -3.38
N ILE A 54 -1.13 -10.78 -3.21
CA ILE A 54 -0.03 -11.02 -2.28
C ILE A 54 1.28 -10.74 -2.99
N ILE A 55 2.16 -9.98 -2.34
CA ILE A 55 3.51 -9.74 -2.83
C ILE A 55 4.37 -10.91 -2.36
N VAL A 56 5.02 -11.57 -3.33
CA VAL A 56 5.90 -12.71 -3.09
C VAL A 56 7.32 -12.29 -3.43
N ILE A 57 8.25 -12.46 -2.49
CA ILE A 57 9.66 -12.12 -2.65
C ILE A 57 10.48 -13.40 -2.52
N ASP A 58 11.17 -13.76 -3.60
CA ASP A 58 12.00 -14.95 -3.63
C ASP A 58 11.25 -16.20 -3.11
N GLY A 59 9.99 -16.34 -3.53
CA GLY A 59 9.15 -17.48 -3.17
C GLY A 59 8.46 -17.39 -1.82
N LYS A 60 8.60 -16.28 -1.09
CA LYS A 60 8.00 -16.12 0.24
C LYS A 60 6.93 -15.04 0.22
N ASP A 61 5.82 -15.28 0.92
CA ASP A 61 4.78 -14.29 1.09
C ASP A 61 5.32 -13.14 1.94
N ALA A 62 5.33 -11.94 1.38
CA ALA A 62 6.00 -10.80 1.98
C ALA A 62 5.11 -9.60 2.24
N GLY A 63 3.99 -9.48 1.51
CA GLY A 63 3.15 -8.31 1.65
C GLY A 63 1.86 -8.37 0.85
N TYR A 64 1.24 -7.21 0.72
CA TYR A 64 -0.06 -7.04 0.08
C TYR A 64 -0.04 -5.79 -0.77
N LEU A 65 -0.62 -5.87 -1.96
CA LEU A 65 -0.76 -4.74 -2.88
C LEU A 65 -2.19 -4.69 -3.41
N TRP A 66 -2.83 -3.54 -3.31
CA TRP A 66 -4.15 -3.32 -3.89
C TRP A 66 -4.15 -2.03 -4.70
N VAL A 67 -4.33 -2.19 -6.00
CA VAL A 67 -4.40 -1.09 -6.96
C VAL A 67 -5.76 -1.13 -7.63
N ILE A 68 -6.45 -0.02 -7.67
CA ILE A 68 -7.77 0.11 -8.29
C ILE A 68 -7.65 1.05 -9.49
N GLU A 69 -7.95 0.51 -10.67
CA GLU A 69 -7.98 1.29 -11.91
C GLU A 69 -9.30 2.05 -11.99
N LYS A 70 -9.25 3.36 -12.18
CA LYS A 70 -10.42 4.21 -12.38
C LYS A 70 -10.31 4.94 -13.70
N ASP A 71 -11.39 5.60 -14.14
CA ASP A 71 -11.40 6.28 -15.45
C ASP A 71 -10.33 7.35 -15.57
N ASN A 72 -10.16 8.18 -14.53
CA ASN A 72 -9.28 9.34 -14.58
C ASN A 72 -8.03 9.23 -13.71
N GLU A 73 -7.92 8.16 -12.93
CA GLU A 73 -6.80 7.99 -12.01
C GLU A 73 -6.62 6.51 -11.64
N VAL A 74 -5.47 6.21 -11.08
CA VAL A 74 -5.19 4.91 -10.49
C VAL A 74 -5.12 5.12 -8.98
N LEU A 75 -5.87 4.35 -8.21
CA LEU A 75 -5.81 4.43 -6.75
C LEU A 75 -4.89 3.32 -6.23
N LEU A 76 -3.80 3.72 -5.58
CA LEU A 76 -2.98 2.80 -4.80
C LEU A 76 -3.65 2.67 -3.43
N ALA A 77 -4.57 1.71 -3.33
CA ALA A 77 -5.42 1.57 -2.15
C ALA A 77 -4.65 1.02 -0.95
N SER A 78 -3.68 0.14 -1.19
CA SER A 78 -2.85 -0.40 -0.12
C SER A 78 -1.54 -0.95 -0.65
N ILE A 79 -0.46 -0.71 0.08
CA ILE A 79 0.80 -1.41 -0.09
C ILE A 79 1.37 -1.65 1.30
N ARG A 80 1.64 -2.92 1.63
CA ARG A 80 2.13 -3.32 2.95
C ARG A 80 3.16 -4.41 2.80
N LEU A 81 4.20 -4.33 3.63
CA LEU A 81 5.25 -5.35 3.69
C LEU A 81 5.45 -5.76 5.14
N LEU A 82 5.73 -7.04 5.36
CA LEU A 82 6.19 -7.51 6.67
C LEU A 82 7.49 -6.81 7.03
N PRO A 83 7.74 -6.56 8.33
CA PRO A 83 8.95 -5.84 8.76
C PRO A 83 10.26 -6.39 8.19
N GLY A 84 10.38 -7.71 8.04
CA GLY A 84 11.58 -8.32 7.48
C GLY A 84 11.85 -7.98 6.02
N PHE A 85 10.87 -7.47 5.30
CA PHE A 85 10.99 -7.08 3.90
C PHE A 85 10.98 -5.56 3.71
N GLN A 86 10.85 -4.80 4.77
CA GLN A 86 10.91 -3.33 4.72
C GLN A 86 12.37 -2.86 4.62
N ASN A 87 12.57 -1.65 4.10
CA ASN A 87 13.87 -1.01 3.98
C ASN A 87 14.86 -1.73 3.05
N HIS A 88 14.34 -2.48 2.08
CA HIS A 88 15.14 -3.17 1.05
C HIS A 88 14.84 -2.67 -0.36
N GLY A 89 14.12 -1.55 -0.48
CA GLY A 89 13.79 -0.97 -1.77
C GLY A 89 12.64 -1.65 -2.51
N ILE A 90 11.96 -2.63 -1.89
CA ILE A 90 10.87 -3.38 -2.52
C ILE A 90 9.67 -2.49 -2.81
N GLY A 91 9.23 -1.73 -1.81
CA GLY A 91 8.09 -0.81 -1.97
C GLY A 91 8.37 0.24 -3.04
N SER A 92 9.58 0.81 -3.04
CA SER A 92 10.00 1.77 -4.05
C SER A 92 9.95 1.17 -5.46
N LYS A 93 10.44 -0.05 -5.61
CA LYS A 93 10.44 -0.74 -6.90
C LYS A 93 9.04 -0.97 -7.41
N ILE A 94 8.13 -1.46 -6.56
CA ILE A 94 6.75 -1.72 -6.93
C ILE A 94 6.04 -0.42 -7.35
N ILE A 95 6.22 0.64 -6.57
CA ILE A 95 5.58 1.92 -6.86
C ILE A 95 6.15 2.55 -8.12
N ARG A 96 7.47 2.50 -8.33
CA ARG A 96 8.08 2.99 -9.57
C ARG A 96 7.54 2.26 -10.79
N ASP A 97 7.43 0.94 -10.71
CA ASP A 97 6.87 0.16 -11.81
C ASP A 97 5.42 0.57 -12.11
N LEU A 98 4.63 0.80 -11.04
CA LEU A 98 3.27 1.29 -11.20
C LEU A 98 3.23 2.66 -11.88
N LEU A 99 4.08 3.59 -11.45
CA LEU A 99 4.15 4.92 -12.03
C LEU A 99 4.58 4.88 -13.50
N GLU A 100 5.53 4.02 -13.84
CA GLU A 100 6.01 3.90 -15.22
C GLU A 100 4.95 3.32 -16.16
N LYS A 101 4.10 2.43 -15.66
CA LYS A 101 3.05 1.79 -16.47
C LYS A 101 1.79 2.62 -16.55
N SER A 102 1.59 3.54 -15.63
CA SER A 102 0.35 4.32 -15.57
C SER A 102 0.43 5.57 -16.44
N GLU A 103 -0.56 5.75 -17.29
CA GLU A 103 -0.74 6.99 -18.06
C GLU A 103 -1.57 8.00 -17.29
N LYS A 104 -2.17 7.59 -16.17
CA LYS A 104 -3.04 8.41 -15.33
C LYS A 104 -2.31 8.75 -14.02
N PRO A 105 -2.73 9.83 -13.34
CA PRO A 105 -2.19 10.10 -12.01
C PRO A 105 -2.47 8.94 -11.06
N VAL A 106 -1.53 8.66 -10.17
CA VAL A 106 -1.70 7.69 -9.11
C VAL A 106 -2.00 8.45 -7.82
N ARG A 107 -3.08 8.09 -7.15
CA ARG A 107 -3.50 8.71 -5.88
C ARG A 107 -3.39 7.69 -4.75
N LEU A 108 -3.01 8.17 -3.57
CA LEU A 108 -2.97 7.36 -2.37
C LEU A 108 -3.35 8.20 -1.14
N GLN A 109 -3.67 7.52 -0.05
CA GLN A 109 -3.82 8.14 1.26
C GLN A 109 -2.83 7.53 2.23
N VAL A 110 -2.31 8.34 3.14
CA VAL A 110 -1.36 7.89 4.15
C VAL A 110 -1.66 8.59 5.48
N LEU A 111 -1.59 7.82 6.59
CA LEU A 111 -1.72 8.41 7.92
C LEU A 111 -0.57 9.37 8.18
N LYS A 112 -0.86 10.50 8.80
CA LYS A 112 0.15 11.53 9.07
C LYS A 112 1.32 11.01 9.93
N VAL A 113 1.04 10.05 10.81
CA VAL A 113 2.07 9.46 11.67
C VAL A 113 2.93 8.40 10.97
N ASN A 114 2.55 7.98 9.75
CA ASN A 114 3.27 6.97 9.01
C ASN A 114 4.41 7.62 8.21
N PRO A 115 5.68 7.25 8.47
CA PRO A 115 6.83 7.84 7.76
C PRO A 115 6.90 7.46 6.28
N ALA A 116 6.07 6.54 5.79
CA ALA A 116 6.00 6.20 4.37
C ALA A 116 5.72 7.42 3.49
N ARG A 117 5.13 8.49 4.03
CA ARG A 117 4.95 9.76 3.33
C ARG A 117 6.25 10.24 2.68
N HIS A 118 7.37 10.11 3.39
CA HIS A 118 8.67 10.56 2.87
C HIS A 118 9.12 9.75 1.65
N LEU A 119 8.82 8.44 1.63
CA LEU A 119 9.08 7.60 0.47
C LEU A 119 8.24 8.07 -0.72
N TYR A 120 6.96 8.33 -0.51
CA TYR A 120 6.09 8.79 -1.58
C TYR A 120 6.53 10.13 -2.14
N GLU A 121 6.96 11.06 -1.29
CA GLU A 121 7.49 12.34 -1.73
C GLU A 121 8.74 12.16 -2.61
N ARG A 122 9.65 11.26 -2.21
CA ARG A 122 10.84 10.97 -3.02
C ARG A 122 10.49 10.37 -4.38
N LEU A 123 9.37 9.69 -4.50
CA LEU A 123 8.92 9.08 -5.74
C LEU A 123 8.08 10.02 -6.62
N GLY A 124 7.94 11.28 -6.20
CA GLY A 124 7.24 12.29 -7.00
C GLY A 124 5.79 12.53 -6.64
N PHE A 125 5.32 11.98 -5.53
CA PHE A 125 3.96 12.29 -5.05
C PHE A 125 3.97 13.62 -4.30
N GLU A 126 2.89 14.37 -4.46
CA GLU A 126 2.68 15.64 -3.75
C GLU A 126 1.39 15.58 -2.94
N ILE A 127 1.39 16.23 -1.79
CA ILE A 127 0.19 16.32 -0.96
C ILE A 127 -0.80 17.23 -1.68
N CYS A 128 -2.01 16.72 -1.94
CA CYS A 128 -3.07 17.49 -2.59
C CYS A 128 -4.26 17.75 -1.67
N GLU A 129 -4.44 16.95 -0.64
CA GLU A 129 -5.49 17.14 0.36
C GLU A 129 -4.98 16.69 1.71
N GLU A 130 -5.61 17.21 2.75
CA GLU A 130 -5.25 16.91 4.12
C GLU A 130 -6.50 16.87 5.00
N THR A 131 -6.60 15.82 5.82
CA THR A 131 -7.61 15.74 6.88
C THR A 131 -6.91 15.81 8.22
N ALA A 132 -7.66 15.66 9.31
CA ALA A 132 -7.06 15.61 10.66
C ALA A 132 -6.06 14.46 10.82
N THR A 133 -6.26 13.35 10.12
CA THR A 133 -5.48 12.12 10.31
C THR A 133 -4.68 11.67 9.09
N HIS A 134 -5.02 12.14 7.89
CA HIS A 134 -4.43 11.64 6.64
C HIS A 134 -3.93 12.76 5.74
N PHE A 135 -2.94 12.42 4.91
CA PHE A 135 -2.65 13.16 3.68
C PHE A 135 -3.17 12.35 2.49
N THR A 136 -3.77 13.04 1.52
CA THR A 136 -3.98 12.47 0.19
C THR A 136 -2.84 12.96 -0.69
N MET A 137 -2.19 12.05 -1.38
CA MET A 137 -1.05 12.38 -2.24
C MET A 137 -1.34 11.93 -3.66
N LYS A 138 -0.76 12.64 -4.61
CA LYS A 138 -1.00 12.37 -6.03
C LYS A 138 0.28 12.52 -6.82
N SER A 139 0.52 11.59 -7.74
CA SER A 139 1.64 11.69 -8.66
C SER A 139 1.20 12.46 -9.92
N VAL A 140 2.19 12.95 -10.67
CA VAL A 140 1.97 13.53 -11.99
C VAL A 140 2.18 12.42 -13.02
N PRO A 141 1.31 12.28 -14.04
CA PRO A 141 1.52 11.28 -15.09
C PRO A 141 2.84 11.48 -15.79
N LEU A 142 3.45 10.37 -16.24
CA LEU A 142 4.64 10.44 -17.06
C LEU A 142 4.30 11.10 -18.40
N GLU A 143 5.04 12.17 -18.72
CA GLU A 143 5.11 12.69 -20.06
C GLU A 143 6.39 12.18 -20.70
N SER A 144 6.41 12.07 -22.03
CA SER A 144 7.57 11.54 -22.77
C SER A 144 8.91 12.09 -22.25
N GLY A 145 9.68 11.25 -21.57
CA GLY A 145 11.04 11.56 -21.14
C GLY A 145 11.18 12.61 -20.06
N LYS A 146 10.13 13.09 -19.43
CA LYS A 146 10.20 14.16 -18.45
C LYS A 146 10.31 13.68 -17.00
N ARG A 147 9.69 12.58 -16.65
CA ARG A 147 9.80 12.02 -15.30
C ARG A 147 11.06 11.19 -15.21
N LYS A 148 11.81 11.38 -14.15
CA LYS A 148 13.08 10.68 -13.96
C LYS A 148 13.07 9.84 -12.70
#